data_d11e02c33318f8d0821975711dbe4f47
#
_entry.id   d11e02c33318f8d0821975711dbe4f47
#
_cell.length_a   1.000
_cell.length_b   1.000
_cell.length_c   1.000
_cell.angle_alpha   90.00
_cell.angle_beta   90.00
_cell.angle_gamma   90.00
#
_symmetry.space_group_name_H-M   'P 1'
#
loop_
_entity.id
_entity.type
_entity.pdbx_description
1 polymer ?
#
loop_
_entity_poly.entity_id
_entity_poly.type
_entity_poly.pdbx_seq_one_letter_code
_entity_poly.pdbx_strand_id
1 'polypeptide(L)'
;MKIGNKPIPNTRLPELIEAVKTIYGKFGSKEIDDETISSLLGHSTARSGAYKQKLADLRSFGLIDPRGNVRVTERGRKVSYPDNPKDEQEGLIAAIRDIELWKLIYDKYTRKGLTLPSDFWTDIRLWTGLPPEKAKNRAEIVKRLFSEDIKYIKPEVEGKKMTETKIGAKIDTSKAISEDVLARFTLKDIGYVDVKDKDTFQIAKAYLKVLAKKLGIAEEQS
;
A
#
# COMPACT_ATOMS: atom_id res chain seq x y z
N MET A 1 -14.75 14.22 2.09
CA MET A 1 -15.97 13.41 1.78
C MET A 1 -16.35 12.56 2.99
N LYS A 2 -17.58 12.01 3.07
CA LYS A 2 -17.97 11.06 4.14
C LYS A 2 -18.58 9.79 3.54
N ILE A 3 -18.28 8.65 4.17
CA ILE A 3 -18.91 7.35 3.89
C ILE A 3 -19.65 6.94 5.17
N GLY A 4 -20.96 7.12 5.19
CA GLY A 4 -21.74 7.02 6.42
C GLY A 4 -21.27 8.07 7.44
N ASN A 5 -20.89 7.60 8.62
CA ASN A 5 -20.35 8.43 9.70
C ASN A 5 -18.83 8.63 9.64
N LYS A 6 -18.11 7.98 8.69
CA LYS A 6 -16.65 8.04 8.59
C LYS A 6 -16.18 9.12 7.61
N PRO A 7 -15.40 10.11 8.04
CA PRO A 7 -14.75 11.04 7.12
C PRO A 7 -13.63 10.33 6.36
N ILE A 8 -13.50 10.67 5.07
CA ILE A 8 -12.37 10.26 4.25
C ILE A 8 -11.84 11.47 3.47
N PRO A 9 -10.53 11.54 3.21
CA PRO A 9 -9.91 12.62 2.46
C PRO A 9 -10.46 12.73 1.03
N ASN A 10 -10.52 13.94 0.49
CA ASN A 10 -10.88 14.17 -0.92
C ASN A 10 -9.66 14.04 -1.82
N THR A 11 -8.52 14.56 -1.39
CA THR A 11 -7.24 14.48 -2.10
C THR A 11 -6.55 13.16 -1.76
N ARG A 12 -5.95 12.52 -2.73
CA ARG A 12 -5.28 11.23 -2.57
C ARG A 12 -3.91 11.38 -1.93
N LEU A 13 -3.49 10.39 -1.13
CA LEU A 13 -2.22 10.42 -0.43
C LEU A 13 -1.01 10.65 -1.36
N PRO A 14 -0.89 10.03 -2.55
CA PRO A 14 0.20 10.33 -3.48
C PRO A 14 0.30 11.81 -3.87
N GLU A 15 -0.82 12.46 -4.15
CA GLU A 15 -0.86 13.90 -4.47
C GLU A 15 -0.44 14.76 -3.28
N LEU A 16 -0.86 14.38 -2.08
CA LEU A 16 -0.49 15.08 -0.84
C LEU A 16 1.00 14.94 -0.54
N ILE A 17 1.61 13.79 -0.83
CA ILE A 17 3.05 13.58 -0.70
C ILE A 17 3.83 14.53 -1.62
N GLU A 18 3.40 14.71 -2.87
CA GLU A 18 4.03 15.66 -3.79
C GLU A 18 3.88 17.11 -3.29
N ALA A 19 2.72 17.47 -2.71
CA ALA A 19 2.56 18.76 -2.07
C ALA A 19 3.53 18.96 -0.89
N VAL A 20 3.70 17.93 -0.04
CA VAL A 20 4.66 17.96 1.09
C VAL A 20 6.10 18.06 0.58
N LYS A 21 6.46 17.33 -0.49
CA LYS A 21 7.79 17.44 -1.13
C LYS A 21 8.06 18.87 -1.55
N THR A 22 7.09 19.53 -2.18
CA THR A 22 7.21 20.93 -2.63
C THR A 22 7.39 21.87 -1.45
N ILE A 23 6.61 21.71 -0.38
CA ILE A 23 6.71 22.54 0.83
C ILE A 23 8.04 22.31 1.53
N TYR A 24 8.38 21.06 1.82
CA TYR A 24 9.59 20.71 2.56
C TYR A 24 10.85 21.06 1.79
N GLY A 25 10.89 20.82 0.47
CA GLY A 25 12.00 21.17 -0.37
C GLY A 25 12.34 22.66 -0.38
N LYS A 26 11.32 23.53 -0.20
CA LYS A 26 11.50 24.99 -0.17
C LYS A 26 11.77 25.56 1.22
N PHE A 27 11.12 25.02 2.24
CA PHE A 27 11.09 25.61 3.57
C PHE A 27 11.62 24.70 4.68
N GLY A 28 11.85 23.42 4.41
CA GLY A 28 12.21 22.45 5.45
C GLY A 28 11.11 22.28 6.48
N SER A 29 11.51 22.25 7.77
CA SER A 29 10.59 22.13 8.90
C SER A 29 10.15 23.47 9.48
N LYS A 30 10.34 24.58 8.75
CA LYS A 30 9.90 25.90 9.21
C LYS A 30 8.38 26.01 9.19
N GLU A 31 7.86 26.83 10.07
CA GLU A 31 6.44 27.20 10.09
C GLU A 31 6.20 28.36 9.09
N ILE A 32 5.23 28.18 8.20
CA ILE A 32 4.94 29.08 7.08
C ILE A 32 3.45 29.44 7.09
N ASP A 33 3.13 30.68 6.80
CA ASP A 33 1.76 31.16 6.68
C ASP A 33 1.00 30.55 5.52
N ASP A 34 -0.32 30.51 5.63
CA ASP A 34 -1.23 29.89 4.66
C ASP A 34 -1.19 30.57 3.29
N GLU A 35 -0.99 31.92 3.18
CA GLU A 35 -0.96 32.62 1.90
C GLU A 35 0.28 32.22 1.09
N THR A 36 1.43 32.13 1.75
CA THR A 36 2.68 31.66 1.13
C THR A 36 2.54 30.24 0.63
N ILE A 37 1.96 29.32 1.42
CA ILE A 37 1.77 27.92 1.04
C ILE A 37 0.72 27.80 -0.07
N SER A 38 -0.38 28.54 0.00
CA SER A 38 -1.43 28.50 -1.04
C SER A 38 -0.85 28.90 -2.41
N SER A 39 -0.06 29.96 -2.47
CA SER A 39 0.63 30.40 -3.68
C SER A 39 1.63 29.35 -4.18
N LEU A 40 2.41 28.73 -3.27
CA LEU A 40 3.36 27.66 -3.61
C LEU A 40 2.68 26.45 -4.24
N LEU A 41 1.49 26.09 -3.76
CA LEU A 41 0.70 24.96 -4.27
C LEU A 41 -0.19 25.31 -5.46
N GLY A 42 -0.03 26.51 -6.04
CA GLY A 42 -0.74 26.94 -7.24
C GLY A 42 -2.19 27.40 -6.99
N HIS A 43 -2.53 27.76 -5.75
CA HIS A 43 -3.83 28.35 -5.43
C HIS A 43 -3.75 29.88 -5.41
N SER A 44 -4.80 30.55 -5.87
CA SER A 44 -4.83 32.03 -5.95
C SER A 44 -4.91 32.70 -4.58
N THR A 45 -5.39 32.00 -3.56
CA THR A 45 -5.55 32.54 -2.18
C THR A 45 -5.74 31.41 -1.16
N ALA A 46 -5.29 31.62 0.06
CA ALA A 46 -5.54 30.72 1.19
C ALA A 46 -7.03 30.61 1.58
N ARG A 47 -7.88 31.51 1.10
CA ARG A 47 -9.33 31.47 1.34
C ARG A 47 -10.06 30.50 0.39
N SER A 48 -9.42 30.04 -0.68
CA SER A 48 -10.05 29.13 -1.64
C SER A 48 -10.48 27.80 -1.00
N GLY A 49 -11.67 27.31 -1.39
CA GLY A 49 -12.17 26.03 -0.87
C GLY A 49 -11.27 24.85 -1.22
N ALA A 50 -10.66 24.86 -2.42
CA ALA A 50 -9.73 23.83 -2.86
C ALA A 50 -8.46 23.77 -1.98
N TYR A 51 -7.86 24.95 -1.67
CA TYR A 51 -6.72 25.02 -0.76
C TYR A 51 -7.08 24.52 0.65
N LYS A 52 -8.18 25.04 1.22
CA LYS A 52 -8.63 24.61 2.55
C LYS A 52 -8.89 23.11 2.65
N GLN A 53 -9.46 22.53 1.57
CA GLN A 53 -9.68 21.08 1.52
C GLN A 53 -8.35 20.32 1.47
N LYS A 54 -7.42 20.73 0.61
CA LYS A 54 -6.08 20.12 0.53
C LYS A 54 -5.33 20.22 1.87
N LEU A 55 -5.41 21.37 2.53
CA LEU A 55 -4.82 21.57 3.86
C LEU A 55 -5.45 20.65 4.93
N ALA A 56 -6.79 20.51 4.91
CA ALA A 56 -7.49 19.59 5.79
C ALA A 56 -7.09 18.14 5.56
N ASP A 57 -6.92 17.74 4.29
CA ASP A 57 -6.51 16.39 3.92
C ASP A 57 -5.04 16.12 4.34
N LEU A 58 -4.12 17.08 4.16
CA LEU A 58 -2.74 17.02 4.67
C LEU A 58 -2.69 16.80 6.20
N ARG A 59 -3.54 17.54 6.93
CA ARG A 59 -3.70 17.39 8.39
C ARG A 59 -4.28 16.04 8.78
N SER A 60 -5.27 15.54 8.01
CA SER A 60 -5.92 14.26 8.28
C SER A 60 -4.96 13.08 8.17
N PHE A 61 -4.00 13.14 7.26
CA PHE A 61 -2.93 12.14 7.13
C PHE A 61 -1.73 12.40 8.08
N GLY A 62 -1.79 13.48 8.86
CA GLY A 62 -0.72 13.86 9.78
C GLY A 62 0.59 14.26 9.10
N LEU A 63 0.53 14.74 7.86
CA LEU A 63 1.70 15.15 7.09
C LEU A 63 2.18 16.56 7.44
N ILE A 64 1.28 17.39 7.96
CA ILE A 64 1.54 18.72 8.49
C ILE A 64 0.92 18.86 9.87
N ASP A 65 1.33 19.87 10.62
CA ASP A 65 0.80 20.13 11.97
C ASP A 65 -0.73 20.27 11.95
N PRO A 66 -1.42 19.76 13.00
CA PRO A 66 -2.88 19.70 13.02
C PRO A 66 -3.56 21.07 13.15
N ARG A 67 -2.84 22.09 13.61
CA ARG A 67 -3.34 23.45 13.86
C ARG A 67 -2.29 24.50 13.55
N GLY A 68 -2.72 25.75 13.43
CA GLY A 68 -1.83 26.89 13.17
C GLY A 68 -1.37 26.97 11.74
N ASN A 69 -0.27 27.67 11.53
CA ASN A 69 0.42 27.78 10.26
C ASN A 69 0.92 26.41 9.78
N VAL A 70 1.33 26.33 8.51
CA VAL A 70 1.78 25.08 7.91
C VAL A 70 3.22 24.77 8.30
N ARG A 71 3.42 23.63 8.96
CA ARG A 71 4.74 23.05 9.21
C ARG A 71 4.68 21.56 8.88
N VAL A 72 5.64 21.08 8.10
CA VAL A 72 5.74 19.66 7.78
C VAL A 72 6.15 18.88 9.03
N THR A 73 5.39 17.84 9.34
CA THR A 73 5.69 16.95 10.47
C THR A 73 6.85 16.01 10.16
N GLU A 74 7.37 15.33 11.17
CA GLU A 74 8.37 14.27 10.96
C GLU A 74 7.82 13.15 10.07
N ARG A 75 6.54 12.81 10.17
CA ARG A 75 5.88 11.88 9.24
C ARG A 75 5.88 12.43 7.81
N GLY A 76 5.50 13.70 7.63
CA GLY A 76 5.54 14.36 6.33
C GLY A 76 6.94 14.31 5.72
N ARG A 77 7.99 14.55 6.52
CA ARG A 77 9.38 14.42 6.09
C ARG A 77 9.70 12.98 5.67
N LYS A 78 9.38 11.99 6.50
CA LYS A 78 9.68 10.57 6.21
C LYS A 78 9.04 10.06 4.92
N VAL A 79 7.80 10.48 4.58
CA VAL A 79 7.14 10.06 3.34
C VAL A 79 7.58 10.84 2.12
N SER A 80 8.11 12.06 2.28
CA SER A 80 8.54 12.91 1.17
C SER A 80 10.04 12.87 0.89
N TYR A 81 10.85 12.77 1.94
CA TYR A 81 12.32 12.68 1.91
C TYR A 81 12.78 11.60 2.91
N PRO A 82 12.54 10.32 2.61
CA PRO A 82 12.91 9.24 3.51
C PRO A 82 14.43 9.07 3.57
N ASP A 83 14.96 8.80 4.76
CA ASP A 83 16.37 8.45 4.94
C ASP A 83 16.66 7.02 4.45
N ASN A 84 15.64 6.17 4.49
CA ASN A 84 15.68 4.80 4.02
C ASN A 84 14.26 4.29 3.65
N PRO A 85 14.15 3.19 2.87
CA PRO A 85 12.85 2.65 2.46
C PRO A 85 11.93 2.21 3.61
N LYS A 86 12.48 1.88 4.78
CA LYS A 86 11.70 1.49 5.95
C LYS A 86 10.99 2.69 6.56
N ASP A 87 11.67 3.83 6.69
CA ASP A 87 11.08 5.08 7.19
C ASP A 87 9.92 5.53 6.30
N GLU A 88 10.08 5.42 4.97
CA GLU A 88 9.02 5.71 4.03
C GLU A 88 7.79 4.84 4.29
N GLN A 89 7.96 3.52 4.38
CA GLN A 89 6.86 2.58 4.62
C GLN A 89 6.19 2.82 5.97
N GLU A 90 6.95 3.03 7.04
CA GLU A 90 6.41 3.35 8.35
C GLU A 90 5.58 4.65 8.33
N GLY A 91 6.08 5.68 7.65
CA GLY A 91 5.38 6.95 7.47
C GLY A 91 4.08 6.80 6.69
N LEU A 92 4.09 6.05 5.57
CA LEU A 92 2.92 5.77 4.74
C LEU A 92 1.86 4.98 5.52
N ILE A 93 2.25 3.92 6.22
CA ILE A 93 1.34 3.10 7.03
C ILE A 93 0.73 3.93 8.16
N ALA A 94 1.54 4.75 8.83
CA ALA A 94 1.04 5.64 9.89
C ALA A 94 0.02 6.66 9.33
N ALA A 95 0.28 7.23 8.14
CA ALA A 95 -0.65 8.17 7.50
C ALA A 95 -2.00 7.50 7.16
N ILE A 96 -1.99 6.30 6.60
CA ILE A 96 -3.20 5.53 6.30
C ILE A 96 -3.99 5.22 7.57
N ARG A 97 -3.32 4.87 8.66
CA ARG A 97 -3.97 4.50 9.93
C ARG A 97 -4.57 5.67 10.69
N ASP A 98 -4.23 6.91 10.37
CA ASP A 98 -4.90 8.09 10.92
C ASP A 98 -6.30 8.30 10.33
N ILE A 99 -6.59 7.76 9.15
CA ILE A 99 -7.93 7.77 8.57
C ILE A 99 -8.70 6.54 9.06
N GLU A 100 -9.68 6.72 9.91
CA GLU A 100 -10.38 5.63 10.62
C GLU A 100 -10.87 4.51 9.69
N LEU A 101 -11.51 4.86 8.56
CA LEU A 101 -11.97 3.85 7.61
C LEU A 101 -10.79 3.12 6.92
N TRP A 102 -9.74 3.84 6.57
CA TRP A 102 -8.54 3.26 5.96
C TRP A 102 -7.81 2.33 6.93
N LYS A 103 -7.73 2.71 8.21
CA LYS A 103 -7.19 1.86 9.28
C LYS A 103 -7.91 0.53 9.37
N LEU A 104 -9.25 0.53 9.38
CA LEU A 104 -10.06 -0.69 9.45
C LEU A 104 -9.80 -1.61 8.25
N ILE A 105 -9.72 -1.04 7.04
CA ILE A 105 -9.44 -1.81 5.82
C ILE A 105 -8.00 -2.34 5.85
N TYR A 106 -7.03 -1.48 6.19
CA TYR A 106 -5.62 -1.84 6.25
C TYR A 106 -5.37 -2.99 7.24
N ASP A 107 -5.83 -2.86 8.47
CA ASP A 107 -5.61 -3.84 9.54
C ASP A 107 -6.32 -5.18 9.25
N LYS A 108 -7.50 -5.15 8.59
CA LYS A 108 -8.24 -6.38 8.26
C LYS A 108 -7.68 -7.12 7.06
N TYR A 109 -7.23 -6.40 6.02
CA TYR A 109 -6.89 -6.98 4.71
C TYR A 109 -5.43 -6.75 4.32
N THR A 110 -5.03 -5.50 4.12
CA THR A 110 -3.74 -5.16 3.49
C THR A 110 -2.54 -5.62 4.31
N ARG A 111 -2.57 -5.42 5.62
CA ARG A 111 -1.52 -5.87 6.53
C ARG A 111 -1.28 -7.38 6.45
N LYS A 112 -2.33 -8.16 6.20
CA LYS A 112 -2.27 -9.62 6.07
C LYS A 112 -2.01 -10.10 4.64
N GLY A 113 -1.77 -9.19 3.70
CA GLY A 113 -1.59 -9.53 2.29
C GLY A 113 -2.88 -10.03 1.60
N LEU A 114 -4.05 -9.77 2.19
CA LEU A 114 -5.33 -10.19 1.64
C LEU A 114 -5.89 -9.15 0.66
N THR A 115 -6.50 -9.61 -0.41
CA THR A 115 -7.28 -8.77 -1.33
C THR A 115 -8.66 -8.46 -0.75
N LEU A 116 -9.25 -7.33 -1.16
CA LEU A 116 -10.62 -6.98 -0.76
C LEU A 116 -11.61 -7.96 -1.42
N PRO A 117 -12.46 -8.66 -0.65
CA PRO A 117 -13.37 -9.67 -1.17
C PRO A 117 -14.54 -9.05 -1.97
N SER A 118 -15.28 -9.89 -2.70
CA SER A 118 -16.47 -9.47 -3.46
C SER A 118 -17.58 -8.93 -2.57
N ASP A 119 -17.71 -9.46 -1.36
CA ASP A 119 -18.71 -9.06 -0.35
C ASP A 119 -18.21 -7.96 0.60
N PHE A 120 -17.14 -7.25 0.24
CA PHE A 120 -16.55 -6.15 1.03
C PHE A 120 -17.59 -5.08 1.47
N TRP A 121 -18.68 -4.95 0.74
CA TRP A 121 -19.78 -4.06 1.12
C TRP A 121 -20.39 -4.38 2.49
N THR A 122 -20.30 -5.62 2.95
CA THR A 122 -20.78 -6.04 4.27
C THR A 122 -19.96 -5.39 5.39
N ASP A 123 -18.65 -5.27 5.20
CA ASP A 123 -17.75 -4.57 6.10
C ASP A 123 -18.01 -3.05 6.08
N ILE A 124 -18.19 -2.48 4.90
CA ILE A 124 -18.55 -1.05 4.78
C ILE A 124 -19.85 -0.79 5.53
N ARG A 125 -20.85 -1.64 5.40
CA ARG A 125 -22.10 -1.52 6.16
C ARG A 125 -21.84 -1.53 7.67
N LEU A 126 -21.07 -2.52 8.14
CA LEU A 126 -20.77 -2.71 9.55
C LEU A 126 -20.02 -1.52 10.15
N TRP A 127 -19.01 -1.03 9.46
CA TRP A 127 -18.14 0.04 9.95
C TRP A 127 -18.72 1.44 9.84
N THR A 128 -19.64 1.65 8.90
CA THR A 128 -20.16 2.98 8.60
C THR A 128 -21.62 3.20 8.95
N GLY A 129 -22.33 2.13 9.33
CA GLY A 129 -23.77 2.19 9.67
C GLY A 129 -24.69 2.45 8.48
N LEU A 130 -24.19 2.31 7.24
CA LEU A 130 -24.99 2.53 6.03
C LEU A 130 -26.02 1.41 5.82
N PRO A 131 -27.22 1.71 5.26
CA PRO A 131 -28.13 0.68 4.77
C PRO A 131 -27.49 -0.19 3.67
N PRO A 132 -27.91 -1.46 3.48
CA PRO A 132 -27.28 -2.42 2.56
C PRO A 132 -27.05 -1.87 1.14
N GLU A 133 -28.07 -1.28 0.53
CA GLU A 133 -27.99 -0.75 -0.84
C GLU A 133 -26.99 0.41 -0.96
N LYS A 134 -26.98 1.31 0.02
CA LYS A 134 -25.99 2.42 0.05
C LYS A 134 -24.57 1.89 0.31
N ALA A 135 -24.42 0.86 1.14
CA ALA A 135 -23.13 0.24 1.41
C ALA A 135 -22.55 -0.43 0.15
N LYS A 136 -23.36 -1.17 -0.62
CA LYS A 136 -22.96 -1.76 -1.91
C LYS A 136 -22.45 -0.69 -2.88
N ASN A 137 -23.24 0.38 -3.08
CA ASN A 137 -22.87 1.46 -4.00
C ASN A 137 -21.59 2.22 -3.56
N ARG A 138 -21.35 2.31 -2.24
CA ARG A 138 -20.15 2.98 -1.70
C ARG A 138 -18.93 2.09 -1.66
N ALA A 139 -19.09 0.77 -1.58
CA ALA A 139 -17.97 -0.15 -1.49
C ALA A 139 -17.00 -0.04 -2.66
N GLU A 140 -17.50 0.09 -3.90
CA GLU A 140 -16.65 0.24 -5.08
C GLU A 140 -15.89 1.57 -5.09
N ILE A 141 -16.53 2.64 -4.63
CA ILE A 141 -15.86 3.95 -4.47
C ILE A 141 -14.76 3.82 -3.43
N VAL A 142 -15.03 3.20 -2.28
CA VAL A 142 -14.06 2.98 -1.20
C VAL A 142 -12.90 2.11 -1.67
N LYS A 143 -13.15 1.01 -2.38
CA LYS A 143 -12.09 0.15 -2.96
C LYS A 143 -11.15 0.96 -3.83
N ARG A 144 -11.69 1.74 -4.77
CA ARG A 144 -10.89 2.56 -5.68
C ARG A 144 -10.05 3.59 -4.92
N LEU A 145 -10.67 4.38 -4.06
CA LEU A 145 -9.98 5.44 -3.31
C LEU A 145 -8.91 4.90 -2.38
N PHE A 146 -9.22 3.80 -1.68
CA PHE A 146 -8.26 3.14 -0.81
C PHE A 146 -7.07 2.56 -1.60
N SER A 147 -7.33 1.91 -2.75
CA SER A 147 -6.26 1.39 -3.61
C SER A 147 -5.32 2.48 -4.13
N GLU A 148 -5.85 3.67 -4.43
CA GLU A 148 -5.05 4.83 -4.82
C GLU A 148 -4.17 5.31 -3.66
N ASP A 149 -4.72 5.36 -2.43
CA ASP A 149 -4.00 5.85 -1.25
C ASP A 149 -2.92 4.87 -0.76
N ILE A 150 -3.10 3.54 -0.96
CA ILE A 150 -2.10 2.53 -0.56
C ILE A 150 -1.11 2.15 -1.67
N LYS A 151 -1.15 2.80 -2.82
CA LYS A 151 -0.37 2.43 -4.02
C LYS A 151 1.12 2.19 -3.75
N TYR A 152 1.71 2.92 -2.82
CA TYR A 152 3.13 2.83 -2.47
C TYR A 152 3.40 2.02 -1.20
N ILE A 153 2.35 1.51 -0.55
CA ILE A 153 2.50 0.68 0.66
C ILE A 153 2.75 -0.77 0.24
N LYS A 154 3.86 -1.31 0.68
CA LYS A 154 4.14 -2.73 0.54
C LYS A 154 3.41 -3.49 1.66
N PRO A 155 2.76 -4.64 1.37
CA PRO A 155 2.15 -5.46 2.41
C PRO A 155 3.20 -5.82 3.47
N GLU A 156 2.90 -5.60 4.74
CA GLU A 156 3.63 -6.24 5.84
C GLU A 156 3.27 -7.72 5.79
N VAL A 157 4.12 -8.52 5.17
CA VAL A 157 4.06 -9.96 5.37
C VAL A 157 4.50 -10.17 6.83
N GLU A 158 3.53 -10.34 7.75
CA GLU A 158 3.83 -10.71 9.14
C GLU A 158 4.69 -11.96 9.12
N GLY A 159 5.95 -11.72 9.47
CA GLY A 159 7.05 -12.61 9.30
C GLY A 159 6.87 -13.96 9.99
N LYS A 160 7.19 -14.96 9.26
CA LYS A 160 8.37 -15.73 9.66
C LYS A 160 9.58 -14.83 9.46
N LYS A 161 10.42 -14.65 10.49
CA LYS A 161 11.76 -14.05 10.39
C LYS A 161 12.44 -14.65 9.16
N MET A 162 12.32 -13.97 8.02
CA MET A 162 13.30 -14.13 6.98
C MET A 162 14.51 -13.34 7.46
N THR A 163 15.48 -14.05 8.02
CA THR A 163 16.85 -13.61 8.10
C THR A 163 17.13 -12.83 6.81
N GLU A 164 17.58 -11.58 6.98
CA GLU A 164 18.07 -10.74 5.88
C GLU A 164 19.09 -11.52 5.06
N THR A 165 18.64 -12.16 4.00
CA THR A 165 19.54 -12.59 2.94
C THR A 165 19.59 -11.43 1.96
N LYS A 166 20.66 -10.65 2.04
CA LYS A 166 21.07 -9.62 1.11
C LYS A 166 20.77 -10.10 -0.32
N ILE A 167 19.75 -9.52 -0.97
CA ILE A 167 19.53 -9.68 -2.41
C ILE A 167 20.59 -8.81 -3.11
N GLY A 168 21.77 -9.30 -3.15
CA GLY A 168 22.98 -8.73 -3.75
C GLY A 168 24.00 -9.84 -3.92
N ALA A 169 23.57 -11.10 -3.96
CA ALA A 169 24.43 -12.23 -4.26
C ALA A 169 24.05 -12.81 -5.62
N LYS A 170 25.03 -12.85 -6.51
CA LYS A 170 25.11 -13.77 -7.64
C LYS A 170 24.44 -15.08 -7.24
N ILE A 171 23.56 -15.59 -8.12
CA ILE A 171 23.02 -16.94 -7.99
C ILE A 171 24.22 -17.87 -7.85
N ASP A 172 24.51 -18.23 -6.62
CA ASP A 172 25.54 -19.23 -6.33
C ASP A 172 24.89 -20.59 -6.62
N THR A 173 25.14 -21.09 -7.81
CA THR A 173 24.70 -22.42 -8.26
C THR A 173 25.40 -23.55 -7.48
N SER A 174 26.20 -23.23 -6.47
CA SER A 174 26.99 -24.16 -5.68
C SER A 174 26.40 -24.62 -4.35
N LYS A 175 25.15 -24.23 -4.00
CA LYS A 175 24.49 -24.95 -2.89
C LYS A 175 24.15 -26.34 -3.39
N ALA A 176 24.97 -27.28 -2.97
CA ALA A 176 24.85 -28.70 -3.24
C ALA A 176 23.39 -29.12 -3.10
N ILE A 177 22.82 -29.58 -4.22
CA ILE A 177 21.56 -30.31 -4.21
C ILE A 177 21.86 -31.54 -3.36
N SER A 178 21.12 -31.76 -2.27
CA SER A 178 21.30 -32.98 -1.46
C SER A 178 21.14 -34.19 -2.39
N GLU A 179 21.90 -35.23 -2.15
CA GLU A 179 21.93 -36.44 -3.03
C GLU A 179 20.55 -37.06 -3.28
N ASP A 180 19.57 -36.74 -2.42
CA ASP A 180 18.18 -37.23 -2.51
C ASP A 180 17.28 -36.43 -3.45
N VAL A 181 17.76 -35.33 -4.05
CA VAL A 181 16.95 -34.46 -4.94
C VAL A 181 17.16 -34.86 -6.40
N LEU A 182 16.12 -35.41 -7.01
CA LEU A 182 16.12 -35.82 -8.43
C LEU A 182 16.02 -34.63 -9.37
N ALA A 183 15.28 -33.59 -8.99
CA ALA A 183 15.14 -32.36 -9.77
C ALA A 183 14.73 -31.19 -8.86
N ARG A 184 15.11 -29.97 -9.25
CA ARG A 184 14.69 -28.72 -8.58
C ARG A 184 14.06 -27.76 -9.59
N PHE A 185 12.84 -27.32 -9.33
CA PHE A 185 12.15 -26.31 -10.12
C PHE A 185 12.14 -24.99 -9.35
N THR A 186 12.74 -23.95 -9.90
CA THR A 186 12.72 -22.61 -9.32
C THR A 186 11.56 -21.83 -9.91
N LEU A 187 10.67 -21.34 -9.05
CA LEU A 187 9.50 -20.56 -9.43
C LEU A 187 9.73 -19.10 -9.00
N LYS A 188 9.58 -18.17 -9.94
CA LYS A 188 9.66 -16.75 -9.65
C LYS A 188 8.60 -16.39 -8.61
N ASP A 189 9.00 -15.70 -7.53
CA ASP A 189 8.15 -15.21 -6.43
C ASP A 189 7.61 -16.28 -5.46
N ILE A 190 7.89 -17.58 -5.67
CA ILE A 190 7.39 -18.67 -4.80
C ILE A 190 8.53 -19.45 -4.13
N GLY A 191 9.73 -19.41 -4.71
CA GLY A 191 10.88 -20.19 -4.25
C GLY A 191 11.16 -21.39 -5.15
N TYR A 192 11.46 -22.55 -4.57
CA TYR A 192 11.77 -23.75 -5.34
C TYR A 192 10.98 -24.96 -4.83
N VAL A 193 10.76 -25.92 -5.69
CA VAL A 193 10.17 -27.22 -5.39
C VAL A 193 11.20 -28.31 -5.69
N ASP A 194 11.63 -29.03 -4.66
CA ASP A 194 12.52 -30.18 -4.80
C ASP A 194 11.69 -31.43 -5.07
N VAL A 195 12.02 -32.13 -6.16
CA VAL A 195 11.44 -33.42 -6.48
C VAL A 195 12.34 -34.52 -5.93
N LYS A 196 11.86 -35.23 -4.92
CA LYS A 196 12.59 -36.31 -4.24
C LYS A 196 11.93 -37.68 -4.42
N ASP A 197 10.62 -37.67 -4.63
CA ASP A 197 9.78 -38.85 -4.72
C ASP A 197 8.58 -38.64 -5.66
N LYS A 198 7.74 -39.66 -5.76
CA LYS A 198 6.56 -39.67 -6.61
C LYS A 198 5.55 -38.58 -6.22
N ASP A 199 5.41 -38.28 -4.95
CA ASP A 199 4.42 -37.31 -4.43
C ASP A 199 4.88 -35.89 -4.74
N THR A 200 6.13 -35.54 -4.49
CA THR A 200 6.72 -34.25 -4.85
C THR A 200 6.78 -34.06 -6.38
N PHE A 201 6.92 -35.11 -7.17
CA PHE A 201 6.79 -35.07 -8.63
C PHE A 201 5.37 -34.71 -9.06
N GLN A 202 4.33 -35.28 -8.45
CA GLN A 202 2.94 -34.92 -8.76
C GLN A 202 2.63 -33.45 -8.45
N ILE A 203 3.18 -32.93 -7.34
CA ILE A 203 3.06 -31.52 -7.01
C ILE A 203 3.72 -30.66 -8.08
N ALA A 204 4.95 -30.95 -8.48
CA ALA A 204 5.66 -30.22 -9.52
C ALA A 204 4.91 -30.27 -10.86
N LYS A 205 4.35 -31.43 -11.24
CA LYS A 205 3.52 -31.61 -12.45
C LYS A 205 2.27 -30.75 -12.41
N ALA A 206 1.59 -30.65 -11.26
CA ALA A 206 0.42 -29.78 -11.11
C ALA A 206 0.76 -28.30 -11.31
N TYR A 207 1.89 -27.83 -10.79
CA TYR A 207 2.36 -26.46 -11.02
C TYR A 207 2.71 -26.21 -12.49
N LEU A 208 3.37 -27.13 -13.17
CA LEU A 208 3.68 -27.02 -14.59
C LEU A 208 2.43 -26.95 -15.45
N LYS A 209 1.37 -27.70 -15.12
CA LYS A 209 0.08 -27.61 -15.80
C LYS A 209 -0.55 -26.23 -15.67
N VAL A 210 -0.54 -25.64 -14.46
CA VAL A 210 -1.05 -24.29 -14.24
C VAL A 210 -0.26 -23.25 -15.03
N LEU A 211 1.06 -23.40 -15.10
CA LEU A 211 1.94 -22.51 -15.88
C LEU A 211 1.67 -22.65 -17.38
N ALA A 212 1.57 -23.88 -17.89
CA ALA A 212 1.25 -24.14 -19.31
C ALA A 212 -0.07 -23.48 -19.72
N LYS A 213 -1.10 -23.61 -18.88
CA LYS A 213 -2.39 -22.94 -19.09
C LYS A 213 -2.28 -21.41 -19.11
N LYS A 214 -1.48 -20.81 -18.23
CA LYS A 214 -1.25 -19.36 -18.20
C LYS A 214 -0.45 -18.85 -19.39
N LEU A 215 0.44 -19.67 -19.94
CA LEU A 215 1.28 -19.34 -21.09
C LEU A 215 0.62 -19.69 -22.44
N GLY A 216 -0.59 -20.26 -22.44
CA GLY A 216 -1.29 -20.65 -23.66
C GLY A 216 -0.62 -21.80 -24.39
N ILE A 217 0.21 -22.61 -23.72
CA ILE A 217 0.86 -23.78 -24.27
C ILE A 217 -0.18 -24.90 -24.28
N ALA A 218 -0.55 -25.39 -25.48
CA ALA A 218 -1.44 -26.55 -25.64
C ALA A 218 -0.80 -27.78 -25.00
N GLU A 219 -1.57 -28.58 -24.23
CA GLU A 219 -1.13 -29.91 -23.81
C GLU A 219 -1.07 -30.81 -25.04
N GLU A 220 0.12 -31.20 -25.48
CA GLU A 220 0.26 -32.38 -26.36
C GLU A 220 -0.21 -33.59 -25.54
N GLN A 221 -1.28 -34.19 -25.99
CA GLN A 221 -1.82 -35.43 -25.44
C GLN A 221 -0.81 -36.54 -25.74
N SER A 222 -0.18 -37.08 -24.73
CA SER A 222 0.56 -38.37 -24.75
C SER A 222 -0.06 -39.31 -23.76
#